data_75f57824ae277e33d73a4aa1258cf244
#
_entry.id   75f57824ae277e33d73a4aa1258cf244
#
_cell.length_a   1.000
_cell.length_b   1.000
_cell.length_c   1.000
_cell.angle_alpha   90.00
_cell.angle_beta   90.00
_cell.angle_gamma   90.00
#
_symmetry.space_group_name_H-M   'P 1'
#
loop_
_entity.id
_entity.type
_entity.pdbx_description
1 polymer ?
#
loop_
_entity_poly.entity_id
_entity_poly.type
_entity_poly.pdbx_seq_one_letter_code
_entity_poly.pdbx_strand_id
1 'polypeptide(L)'
;MNILIPTDFSAPAAIAALYGMQLAKSLNGSVTLVWYNAIQTSKKSLAKWKMLEKEMKALAEEDATHLMADLKAEVRQGPPLTFTSISGTNFSVALDDFAQKENFDLIVMGTKGATGMKKVLVGSNAAAVINNSSLPVLVVPETCEYKPFKRIVYSSDLKKLEAEAKTMAKLASLFKAELHVLHIADSLTQTKQAKNLLPELVKACGYSKIIFKELVDEQIDSAIDRYIKEIDADLLSMFTHKLDFYEKLFGKSVTREMAFHSSVPLLAFNKTNEL
;
A
#
# COMPACT_ATOMS: atom_id res chain seq x y z
N MET A 1 2.62 14.46 -6.92
CA MET A 1 2.37 13.39 -5.93
C MET A 1 3.67 13.11 -5.20
N ASN A 2 3.70 13.28 -3.89
CA ASN A 2 4.89 13.10 -3.06
C ASN A 2 4.83 11.71 -2.39
N ILE A 3 5.77 10.84 -2.70
CA ILE A 3 5.78 9.45 -2.24
C ILE A 3 6.83 9.27 -1.15
N LEU A 4 6.44 8.73 0.00
CA LEU A 4 7.33 8.34 1.09
C LEU A 4 7.58 6.84 1.04
N ILE A 5 8.85 6.43 1.10
CA ILE A 5 9.24 5.02 1.03
C ILE A 5 10.16 4.69 2.20
N PRO A 6 9.67 4.01 3.23
CA PRO A 6 10.52 3.51 4.29
C PRO A 6 11.42 2.38 3.77
N THR A 7 12.69 2.44 4.14
CA THR A 7 13.70 1.47 3.73
C THR A 7 14.53 1.00 4.91
N ASP A 8 14.83 -0.30 4.92
CA ASP A 8 15.84 -0.96 5.74
C ASP A 8 16.99 -1.49 4.85
N PHE A 9 17.03 -1.03 3.60
CA PHE A 9 17.98 -1.42 2.54
C PHE A 9 17.92 -2.91 2.16
N SER A 10 16.91 -3.64 2.62
CA SER A 10 16.66 -5.01 2.19
C SER A 10 16.21 -5.08 0.72
N ALA A 11 16.34 -6.27 0.10
CA ALA A 11 15.88 -6.48 -1.28
C ALA A 11 14.38 -6.16 -1.47
N PRO A 12 13.45 -6.54 -0.57
CA PRO A 12 12.05 -6.12 -0.68
C PRO A 12 11.85 -4.60 -0.63
N ALA A 13 12.64 -3.90 0.22
CA ALA A 13 12.57 -2.43 0.30
C ALA A 13 13.11 -1.78 -0.98
N ALA A 14 14.17 -2.32 -1.58
CA ALA A 14 14.72 -1.83 -2.84
C ALA A 14 13.73 -2.02 -4.01
N ILE A 15 13.03 -3.17 -4.07
CA ILE A 15 11.97 -3.43 -5.06
C ILE A 15 10.82 -2.42 -4.91
N ALA A 16 10.38 -2.18 -3.68
CA ALA A 16 9.34 -1.18 -3.41
C ALA A 16 9.79 0.23 -3.78
N ALA A 17 11.07 0.57 -3.54
CA ALA A 17 11.64 1.84 -3.91
C ALA A 17 11.69 2.02 -5.44
N LEU A 18 12.10 0.99 -6.18
CA LEU A 18 12.09 1.01 -7.64
C LEU A 18 10.66 1.18 -8.20
N TYR A 19 9.71 0.43 -7.64
CA TYR A 19 8.29 0.56 -8.01
C TYR A 19 7.77 1.97 -7.74
N GLY A 20 8.05 2.52 -6.55
CA GLY A 20 7.65 3.87 -6.16
C GLY A 20 8.27 4.96 -7.05
N MET A 21 9.53 4.79 -7.48
CA MET A 21 10.20 5.68 -8.43
C MET A 21 9.50 5.68 -9.80
N GLN A 22 9.13 4.51 -10.31
CA GLN A 22 8.43 4.37 -11.59
C GLN A 22 7.01 4.93 -11.52
N LEU A 23 6.30 4.69 -10.41
CA LEU A 23 4.99 5.26 -10.13
C LEU A 23 5.05 6.80 -10.05
N ALA A 24 6.00 7.36 -9.28
CA ALA A 24 6.19 8.80 -9.16
C ALA A 24 6.51 9.44 -10.52
N LYS A 25 7.34 8.80 -11.34
CA LYS A 25 7.62 9.25 -12.70
C LYS A 25 6.36 9.34 -13.55
N SER A 26 5.49 8.34 -13.49
CA SER A 26 4.22 8.32 -14.25
C SER A 26 3.24 9.41 -13.81
N LEU A 27 3.37 9.89 -12.57
CA LEU A 27 2.50 10.90 -11.96
C LEU A 27 3.16 12.27 -11.82
N ASN A 28 4.35 12.48 -12.42
CA ASN A 28 5.14 13.71 -12.28
C ASN A 28 5.35 14.10 -10.80
N GLY A 29 5.64 13.12 -9.97
CA GLY A 29 5.80 13.26 -8.53
C GLY A 29 7.24 13.34 -8.08
N SER A 30 7.46 13.11 -6.77
CA SER A 30 8.76 13.01 -6.11
C SER A 30 8.80 11.82 -5.16
N VAL A 31 10.01 11.37 -4.80
CA VAL A 31 10.23 10.25 -3.88
C VAL A 31 11.17 10.68 -2.75
N THR A 32 10.80 10.33 -1.53
CA THR A 32 11.68 10.42 -0.37
C THR A 32 11.85 9.05 0.24
N LEU A 33 13.08 8.56 0.26
CA LEU A 33 13.45 7.38 1.05
C LEU A 33 13.58 7.80 2.51
N VAL A 34 13.05 7.01 3.43
CA VAL A 34 13.17 7.29 4.87
C VAL A 34 13.68 6.06 5.61
N TRP A 35 14.74 6.26 6.38
CA TRP A 35 15.25 5.25 7.29
C TRP A 35 14.79 5.55 8.71
N TYR A 36 14.35 4.51 9.44
CA TYR A 36 13.86 4.63 10.80
C TYR A 36 14.90 4.16 11.82
N ASN A 37 15.19 5.00 12.78
CA ASN A 37 16.03 4.68 13.94
C ASN A 37 15.19 4.56 15.21
N ALA A 38 15.18 3.37 15.81
CA ALA A 38 14.44 3.13 17.05
C ALA A 38 15.12 3.82 18.25
N ILE A 39 14.39 4.68 18.95
CA ILE A 39 14.88 5.29 20.20
C ILE A 39 14.74 4.29 21.35
N GLN A 40 15.84 3.93 21.97
CA GLN A 40 15.79 3.17 23.23
C GLN A 40 15.59 4.08 24.43
N THR A 41 14.57 3.80 25.22
CA THR A 41 14.22 4.58 26.41
C THR A 41 14.95 4.15 27.69
N SER A 42 15.84 3.13 27.63
CA SER A 42 16.54 2.63 28.82
C SER A 42 17.66 3.57 29.25
N LYS A 43 17.64 3.98 30.51
CA LYS A 43 18.59 4.92 31.13
C LYS A 43 20.05 4.41 31.28
N LYS A 44 20.32 3.15 30.94
CA LYS A 44 21.67 2.57 31.09
C LYS A 44 22.51 2.87 29.86
N SER A 45 23.47 3.79 30.01
CA SER A 45 24.52 4.09 29.00
C SER A 45 24.12 5.00 27.83
N LEU A 46 23.52 6.16 28.11
CA LEU A 46 23.17 7.20 27.11
C LEU A 46 24.37 7.62 26.21
N ALA A 47 25.59 7.67 26.72
CA ALA A 47 26.76 8.05 25.91
C ALA A 47 27.14 7.00 24.88
N LYS A 48 27.11 5.71 25.25
CA LYS A 48 27.39 4.59 24.33
C LYS A 48 26.29 4.49 23.27
N TRP A 49 25.05 4.75 23.67
CA TRP A 49 23.92 4.74 22.73
C TRP A 49 24.02 5.86 21.69
N LYS A 50 24.35 7.10 22.11
CA LYS A 50 24.54 8.22 21.17
C LYS A 50 25.67 7.97 20.16
N MET A 51 26.74 7.29 20.58
CA MET A 51 27.82 6.90 19.66
C MET A 51 27.35 5.88 18.64
N LEU A 52 26.66 4.83 19.10
CA LEU A 52 26.10 3.80 18.22
C LEU A 52 25.05 4.38 17.24
N GLU A 53 24.18 5.26 17.71
CA GLU A 53 23.21 5.97 16.89
C GLU A 53 23.87 6.77 15.76
N LYS A 54 24.96 7.46 16.07
CA LYS A 54 25.73 8.21 15.06
C LYS A 54 26.36 7.29 14.02
N GLU A 55 26.91 6.16 14.45
CA GLU A 55 27.51 5.16 13.55
C GLU A 55 26.43 4.53 12.67
N MET A 56 25.30 4.11 13.23
CA MET A 56 24.19 3.55 12.46
C MET A 56 23.63 4.53 11.43
N LYS A 57 23.53 5.82 11.80
CA LYS A 57 23.09 6.87 10.87
C LYS A 57 24.07 7.06 9.72
N ALA A 58 25.38 7.04 9.98
CA ALA A 58 26.39 7.17 8.95
C ALA A 58 26.35 5.99 7.95
N LEU A 59 26.19 4.75 8.47
CA LEU A 59 25.99 3.57 7.63
C LEU A 59 24.73 3.67 6.79
N ALA A 60 23.62 4.12 7.39
CA ALA A 60 22.36 4.29 6.65
C ALA A 60 22.46 5.36 5.55
N GLU A 61 23.25 6.43 5.74
CA GLU A 61 23.52 7.44 4.72
C GLU A 61 24.38 6.89 3.57
N GLU A 62 25.33 6.00 3.86
CA GLU A 62 26.12 5.29 2.85
C GLU A 62 25.25 4.32 2.04
N ASP A 63 24.47 3.45 2.72
CA ASP A 63 23.53 2.53 2.07
C ASP A 63 22.50 3.27 1.22
N ALA A 64 21.98 4.39 1.71
CA ALA A 64 21.06 5.24 0.96
C ALA A 64 21.70 5.81 -0.29
N THR A 65 22.97 6.22 -0.23
CA THR A 65 23.70 6.73 -1.39
C THR A 65 23.82 5.67 -2.48
N HIS A 66 24.14 4.44 -2.12
CA HIS A 66 24.18 3.31 -3.04
C HIS A 66 22.81 3.01 -3.66
N LEU A 67 21.79 2.85 -2.82
CA LEU A 67 20.43 2.57 -3.29
C LEU A 67 19.92 3.69 -4.22
N MET A 68 20.15 4.95 -3.89
CA MET A 68 19.76 6.08 -4.72
C MET A 68 20.48 6.11 -6.07
N ALA A 69 21.75 5.69 -6.11
CA ALA A 69 22.50 5.58 -7.36
C ALA A 69 21.92 4.49 -8.26
N ASP A 70 21.60 3.31 -7.70
CA ASP A 70 20.99 2.21 -8.42
C ASP A 70 19.61 2.59 -8.97
N LEU A 71 18.76 3.20 -8.13
CA LEU A 71 17.43 3.67 -8.54
C LEU A 71 17.48 4.70 -9.67
N LYS A 72 18.45 5.62 -9.65
CA LYS A 72 18.64 6.62 -10.72
C LYS A 72 19.16 5.98 -12.01
N ALA A 73 19.96 4.93 -11.91
CA ALA A 73 20.44 4.18 -13.08
C ALA A 73 19.30 3.42 -13.77
N GLU A 74 18.42 2.77 -12.97
CA GLU A 74 17.28 2.01 -13.46
C GLU A 74 16.17 2.92 -14.01
N VAL A 75 15.88 4.03 -13.34
CA VAL A 75 14.81 4.97 -13.74
C VAL A 75 15.41 6.21 -14.38
N ARG A 76 15.86 6.07 -15.63
CA ARG A 76 16.40 7.21 -16.40
C ARG A 76 15.39 8.35 -16.48
N GLN A 77 15.86 9.58 -16.30
CA GLN A 77 14.99 10.77 -16.19
C GLN A 77 13.88 10.55 -15.14
N GLY A 78 14.27 9.95 -14.01
CA GLY A 78 13.38 9.69 -12.90
C GLY A 78 12.91 10.95 -12.17
N PRO A 79 11.97 10.81 -11.24
CA PRO A 79 11.50 11.90 -10.40
C PRO A 79 12.60 12.39 -9.44
N PRO A 80 12.45 13.58 -8.83
CA PRO A 80 13.28 14.00 -7.71
C PRO A 80 13.31 12.90 -6.62
N LEU A 81 14.51 12.56 -6.16
CA LEU A 81 14.75 11.53 -5.17
C LEU A 81 15.60 12.09 -4.03
N THR A 82 15.09 12.02 -2.81
CA THR A 82 15.76 12.46 -1.59
C THR A 82 15.82 11.34 -0.56
N PHE A 83 16.66 11.49 0.45
CA PHE A 83 16.78 10.59 1.59
C PHE A 83 16.73 11.38 2.89
N THR A 84 16.12 10.81 3.92
CA THR A 84 16.11 11.35 5.26
C THR A 84 16.05 10.23 6.30
N SER A 85 16.30 10.56 7.56
CA SER A 85 16.14 9.65 8.71
C SER A 85 15.12 10.21 9.69
N ILE A 86 14.30 9.32 10.25
CA ILE A 86 13.37 9.63 11.33
C ILE A 86 13.68 8.75 12.54
N SER A 87 13.30 9.21 13.72
CA SER A 87 13.51 8.48 14.97
C SER A 87 12.23 8.44 15.79
N GLY A 88 12.03 7.38 16.54
CA GLY A 88 10.86 7.24 17.41
C GLY A 88 10.90 5.96 18.24
N THR A 89 9.91 5.80 19.11
CA THR A 89 9.72 4.58 19.90
C THR A 89 8.86 3.56 19.20
N ASN A 90 8.07 4.01 18.22
CA ASN A 90 7.20 3.15 17.40
C ASN A 90 7.33 3.59 15.94
N PHE A 91 7.67 2.64 15.07
CA PHE A 91 7.94 2.87 13.65
C PHE A 91 6.74 3.45 12.91
N SER A 92 5.56 2.79 13.02
CA SER A 92 4.39 3.20 12.23
C SER A 92 3.84 4.57 12.65
N VAL A 93 3.94 4.92 13.93
CA VAL A 93 3.55 6.23 14.45
C VAL A 93 4.53 7.32 13.95
N ALA A 94 5.85 7.10 14.12
CA ALA A 94 6.85 8.05 13.66
C ALA A 94 6.79 8.28 12.13
N LEU A 95 6.50 7.23 11.37
CA LEU A 95 6.34 7.33 9.92
C LEU A 95 5.12 8.16 9.54
N ASP A 96 3.97 7.93 10.20
CA ASP A 96 2.73 8.68 9.91
C ASP A 96 2.85 10.15 10.31
N ASP A 97 3.40 10.44 11.50
CA ASP A 97 3.66 11.82 11.97
C ASP A 97 4.55 12.58 10.97
N PHE A 98 5.62 11.93 10.50
CA PHE A 98 6.52 12.52 9.51
C PHE A 98 5.81 12.73 8.17
N ALA A 99 5.05 11.72 7.71
CA ALA A 99 4.35 11.77 6.45
C ALA A 99 3.30 12.90 6.39
N GLN A 100 2.57 13.11 7.48
CA GLN A 100 1.61 14.22 7.60
C GLN A 100 2.31 15.58 7.65
N LYS A 101 3.34 15.70 8.50
CA LYS A 101 4.08 16.96 8.68
C LYS A 101 4.70 17.48 7.39
N GLU A 102 5.25 16.59 6.57
CA GLU A 102 5.92 16.94 5.31
C GLU A 102 4.98 16.85 4.09
N ASN A 103 3.66 16.64 4.30
CA ASN A 103 2.62 16.61 3.27
C ASN A 103 2.90 15.60 2.15
N PHE A 104 3.18 14.35 2.53
CA PHE A 104 3.22 13.24 1.59
C PHE A 104 1.80 12.81 1.20
N ASP A 105 1.67 12.23 0.00
CA ASP A 105 0.39 11.77 -0.55
C ASP A 105 0.21 10.25 -0.43
N LEU A 106 1.31 9.49 -0.38
CA LEU A 106 1.33 8.03 -0.46
C LEU A 106 2.55 7.48 0.27
N ILE A 107 2.36 6.40 1.02
CA ILE A 107 3.45 5.55 1.53
C ILE A 107 3.56 4.31 0.65
N VAL A 108 4.77 3.97 0.18
CA VAL A 108 5.03 2.73 -0.58
C VAL A 108 5.95 1.83 0.22
N MET A 109 5.57 0.57 0.41
CA MET A 109 6.34 -0.41 1.19
C MET A 109 6.45 -1.74 0.48
N GLY A 110 7.55 -2.46 0.71
CA GLY A 110 7.69 -3.84 0.29
C GLY A 110 6.94 -4.82 1.21
N THR A 111 6.65 -6.00 0.69
CA THR A 111 6.20 -7.14 1.48
C THR A 111 7.42 -7.96 1.90
N LYS A 112 7.35 -8.65 3.06
CA LYS A 112 8.36 -9.63 3.39
C LYS A 112 8.12 -10.89 2.56
N GLY A 113 9.03 -11.19 1.62
CA GLY A 113 8.98 -12.43 0.85
C GLY A 113 9.14 -13.64 1.77
N ALA A 114 8.21 -14.57 1.73
CA ALA A 114 8.43 -15.88 2.31
C ALA A 114 9.32 -16.66 1.35
N THR A 115 10.59 -16.85 1.72
CA THR A 115 11.53 -17.72 0.99
C THR A 115 10.89 -19.08 0.76
N GLY A 116 10.57 -19.40 -0.50
CA GLY A 116 10.09 -20.73 -0.93
C GLY A 116 8.58 -20.96 -0.89
N MET A 117 7.74 -20.02 -0.46
CA MET A 117 6.28 -20.16 -0.54
C MET A 117 5.70 -19.27 -1.65
N LYS A 118 4.73 -19.81 -2.42
CA LYS A 118 3.98 -19.09 -3.46
C LYS A 118 3.01 -18.04 -2.90
N LYS A 119 3.19 -17.58 -1.66
CA LYS A 119 2.28 -16.71 -0.93
C LYS A 119 2.99 -15.42 -0.55
N VAL A 120 2.48 -14.29 -0.98
CA VAL A 120 2.97 -12.98 -0.55
C VAL A 120 2.45 -12.70 0.86
N LEU A 121 3.37 -12.46 1.79
CA LEU A 121 3.05 -12.10 3.17
C LEU A 121 3.18 -10.59 3.36
N VAL A 122 2.12 -9.93 3.80
CA VAL A 122 2.23 -8.56 4.30
C VAL A 122 3.01 -8.62 5.61
N GLY A 123 4.21 -8.06 5.62
CA GLY A 123 5.07 -8.05 6.81
C GLY A 123 4.42 -7.29 7.98
N SER A 124 4.83 -7.62 9.21
CA SER A 124 4.32 -6.97 10.43
C SER A 124 4.44 -5.43 10.39
N ASN A 125 5.53 -4.90 9.81
CA ASN A 125 5.73 -3.46 9.66
C ASN A 125 4.72 -2.84 8.67
N ALA A 126 4.51 -3.46 7.52
CA ALA A 126 3.53 -2.98 6.54
C ALA A 126 2.10 -3.03 7.12
N ALA A 127 1.76 -4.11 7.83
CA ALA A 127 0.50 -4.22 8.54
C ALA A 127 0.30 -3.13 9.60
N ALA A 128 1.34 -2.85 10.40
CA ALA A 128 1.29 -1.78 11.40
C ALA A 128 1.14 -0.39 10.77
N VAL A 129 1.81 -0.14 9.62
CA VAL A 129 1.67 1.12 8.90
C VAL A 129 0.26 1.25 8.30
N ILE A 130 -0.28 0.23 7.64
CA ILE A 130 -1.66 0.26 7.12
C ILE A 130 -2.67 0.60 8.23
N ASN A 131 -2.48 0.03 9.43
CA ASN A 131 -3.42 0.25 10.55
C ASN A 131 -3.32 1.65 11.17
N ASN A 132 -2.14 2.25 11.16
CA ASN A 132 -1.89 3.50 11.86
C ASN A 132 -1.78 4.72 10.93
N SER A 133 -1.55 4.50 9.63
CA SER A 133 -1.36 5.60 8.70
C SER A 133 -2.65 6.37 8.42
N SER A 134 -2.51 7.67 8.37
CA SER A 134 -3.50 8.61 7.85
C SER A 134 -3.49 8.70 6.32
N LEU A 135 -2.39 8.26 5.69
CA LEU A 135 -2.20 8.26 4.24
C LEU A 135 -2.50 6.88 3.64
N PRO A 136 -2.83 6.81 2.35
CA PRO A 136 -2.86 5.56 1.61
C PRO A 136 -1.50 4.85 1.69
N VAL A 137 -1.53 3.52 1.80
CA VAL A 137 -0.32 2.68 1.83
C VAL A 137 -0.37 1.70 0.67
N LEU A 138 0.61 1.78 -0.23
CA LEU A 138 0.81 0.83 -1.33
C LEU A 138 1.83 -0.22 -0.91
N VAL A 139 1.38 -1.46 -0.81
CA VAL A 139 2.23 -2.60 -0.47
C VAL A 139 2.59 -3.34 -1.76
N VAL A 140 3.87 -3.43 -2.06
CA VAL A 140 4.40 -3.98 -3.32
C VAL A 140 4.99 -5.37 -3.08
N PRO A 141 4.45 -6.42 -3.75
CA PRO A 141 5.04 -7.76 -3.72
C PRO A 141 6.43 -7.80 -4.34
N GLU A 142 7.33 -8.66 -3.82
CA GLU A 142 8.70 -8.82 -4.35
C GLU A 142 8.75 -9.22 -5.83
N THR A 143 7.73 -9.93 -6.31
CA THR A 143 7.65 -10.40 -7.69
C THR A 143 6.98 -9.41 -8.64
N CYS A 144 6.58 -8.23 -8.12
CA CYS A 144 5.80 -7.28 -8.88
C CYS A 144 6.70 -6.25 -9.58
N GLU A 145 6.59 -6.18 -10.89
CA GLU A 145 7.17 -5.10 -11.69
C GLU A 145 6.13 -4.01 -11.94
N TYR A 146 6.57 -2.76 -11.96
CA TYR A 146 5.69 -1.64 -12.24
C TYR A 146 5.18 -1.66 -13.68
N LYS A 147 3.87 -1.52 -13.82
CA LYS A 147 3.19 -1.21 -15.08
C LYS A 147 2.16 -0.11 -14.83
N PRO A 148 1.94 0.82 -15.79
CA PRO A 148 0.83 1.76 -15.68
C PRO A 148 -0.49 1.01 -15.52
N PHE A 149 -1.29 1.42 -14.55
CA PHE A 149 -2.55 0.73 -14.23
C PHE A 149 -3.54 0.83 -15.39
N LYS A 150 -4.03 -0.31 -15.86
CA LYS A 150 -5.10 -0.43 -16.86
C LYS A 150 -6.39 -0.92 -16.22
N ARG A 151 -6.31 -1.80 -15.23
CA ARG A 151 -7.43 -2.39 -14.51
C ARG A 151 -7.15 -2.36 -13.01
N ILE A 152 -7.99 -1.62 -12.30
CA ILE A 152 -7.92 -1.46 -10.85
C ILE A 152 -9.11 -2.18 -10.25
N VAL A 153 -8.87 -3.14 -9.36
CA VAL A 153 -9.93 -3.78 -8.57
C VAL A 153 -10.05 -3.05 -7.24
N TYR A 154 -11.22 -2.51 -6.97
CA TYR A 154 -11.60 -1.99 -5.66
C TYR A 154 -12.55 -2.98 -4.99
N SER A 155 -12.08 -3.69 -3.96
CA SER A 155 -12.90 -4.60 -3.15
C SER A 155 -13.69 -3.82 -2.11
N SER A 156 -15.03 -3.88 -2.20
CA SER A 156 -15.96 -3.09 -1.41
C SER A 156 -16.86 -3.93 -0.51
N ASP A 157 -17.08 -3.47 0.73
CA ASP A 157 -18.10 -3.97 1.64
C ASP A 157 -19.45 -3.24 1.48
N LEU A 158 -19.56 -2.34 0.50
CA LEU A 158 -20.71 -1.50 0.15
C LEU A 158 -21.11 -0.45 1.22
N LYS A 159 -20.47 -0.38 2.38
CA LYS A 159 -20.93 0.51 3.48
C LYS A 159 -20.77 2.01 3.17
N LYS A 160 -19.64 2.41 2.59
CA LYS A 160 -19.35 3.80 2.18
C LYS A 160 -19.06 3.87 0.67
N LEU A 161 -19.77 3.07 -0.13
CA LEU A 161 -19.47 2.79 -1.52
C LEU A 161 -19.25 4.05 -2.37
N GLU A 162 -20.14 5.05 -2.27
CA GLU A 162 -20.06 6.26 -3.09
C GLU A 162 -18.78 7.08 -2.81
N ALA A 163 -18.47 7.33 -1.53
CA ALA A 163 -17.29 8.10 -1.14
C ALA A 163 -15.99 7.39 -1.53
N GLU A 164 -15.92 6.08 -1.26
CA GLU A 164 -14.76 5.24 -1.58
C GLU A 164 -14.57 5.10 -3.10
N ALA A 165 -15.66 4.87 -3.84
CA ALA A 165 -15.62 4.80 -5.30
C ALA A 165 -15.20 6.12 -5.95
N LYS A 166 -15.60 7.28 -5.39
CA LYS A 166 -15.12 8.59 -5.85
C LYS A 166 -13.60 8.73 -5.70
N THR A 167 -13.04 8.30 -4.57
CA THR A 167 -11.60 8.29 -4.35
C THR A 167 -10.89 7.39 -5.36
N MET A 168 -11.42 6.18 -5.58
CA MET A 168 -10.86 5.24 -6.54
C MET A 168 -11.01 5.70 -7.98
N ALA A 169 -12.10 6.36 -8.33
CA ALA A 169 -12.31 6.92 -9.67
C ALA A 169 -11.31 8.06 -9.97
N LYS A 170 -10.97 8.90 -8.98
CA LYS A 170 -9.89 9.89 -9.13
C LYS A 170 -8.57 9.20 -9.48
N LEU A 171 -8.19 8.17 -8.73
CA LEU A 171 -6.98 7.39 -9.03
C LEU A 171 -7.03 6.75 -10.42
N ALA A 172 -8.13 6.06 -10.74
CA ALA A 172 -8.31 5.40 -12.04
C ALA A 172 -8.24 6.40 -13.22
N SER A 173 -8.75 7.61 -13.03
CA SER A 173 -8.73 8.66 -14.06
C SER A 173 -7.31 9.13 -14.41
N LEU A 174 -6.37 9.16 -13.44
CA LEU A 174 -4.97 9.51 -13.67
C LEU A 174 -4.31 8.58 -14.69
N PHE A 175 -4.68 7.30 -14.67
CA PHE A 175 -4.16 6.26 -15.56
C PHE A 175 -5.10 5.94 -16.73
N LYS A 176 -6.29 6.56 -16.78
CA LYS A 176 -7.36 6.19 -17.72
C LYS A 176 -7.75 4.70 -17.60
N ALA A 177 -7.62 4.14 -16.42
CA ALA A 177 -7.82 2.72 -16.11
C ALA A 177 -9.31 2.35 -15.97
N GLU A 178 -9.65 1.10 -16.20
CA GLU A 178 -10.94 0.54 -15.79
C GLU A 178 -10.95 0.39 -14.26
N LEU A 179 -12.05 0.82 -13.63
CA LEU A 179 -12.28 0.65 -12.20
C LEU A 179 -13.32 -0.45 -11.99
N HIS A 180 -12.87 -1.61 -11.54
CA HIS A 180 -13.71 -2.73 -11.18
C HIS A 180 -14.09 -2.63 -9.71
N VAL A 181 -15.32 -2.24 -9.42
CA VAL A 181 -15.89 -2.28 -8.07
C VAL A 181 -16.37 -3.70 -7.80
N LEU A 182 -15.60 -4.44 -7.02
CA LEU A 182 -15.86 -5.84 -6.69
C LEU A 182 -16.51 -5.97 -5.33
N HIS A 183 -17.68 -6.61 -5.28
CA HIS A 183 -18.34 -7.00 -4.04
C HIS A 183 -18.42 -8.52 -3.94
N ILE A 184 -18.00 -9.08 -2.81
CA ILE A 184 -18.16 -10.51 -2.52
C ILE A 184 -19.28 -10.65 -1.51
N ALA A 185 -20.39 -11.26 -1.93
CA ALA A 185 -21.53 -11.58 -1.07
C ALA A 185 -21.36 -12.99 -0.46
N ASP A 186 -21.73 -13.16 0.79
CA ASP A 186 -21.71 -14.46 1.46
C ASP A 186 -22.92 -15.35 1.11
N SER A 187 -23.97 -14.75 0.52
CA SER A 187 -25.18 -15.48 0.14
C SER A 187 -25.95 -14.81 -1.02
N LEU A 188 -26.74 -15.60 -1.73
CA LEU A 188 -27.59 -15.13 -2.84
C LEU A 188 -28.68 -14.14 -2.43
N THR A 189 -29.00 -14.03 -1.14
CA THR A 189 -30.03 -13.11 -0.64
C THR A 189 -29.57 -11.64 -0.66
N GLN A 190 -28.25 -11.40 -0.64
CA GLN A 190 -27.68 -10.05 -0.69
C GLN A 190 -27.60 -9.46 -2.10
N THR A 191 -27.66 -10.30 -3.14
CA THR A 191 -27.45 -9.92 -4.55
C THR A 191 -28.57 -9.03 -5.16
N LYS A 192 -29.70 -8.87 -4.49
CA LYS A 192 -30.84 -8.10 -5.06
C LYS A 192 -30.63 -6.58 -5.08
N GLN A 193 -29.69 -6.06 -4.30
CA GLN A 193 -29.43 -4.62 -4.18
C GLN A 193 -28.49 -4.07 -5.29
N ALA A 194 -27.72 -4.94 -5.93
CA ALA A 194 -26.62 -4.54 -6.82
C ALA A 194 -27.05 -4.06 -8.21
N LYS A 195 -28.24 -4.44 -8.70
CA LYS A 195 -28.63 -4.22 -10.11
C LYS A 195 -28.73 -2.76 -10.56
N ASN A 196 -28.90 -1.81 -9.62
CA ASN A 196 -29.04 -0.39 -9.93
C ASN A 196 -27.83 0.47 -9.50
N LEU A 197 -26.81 -0.14 -8.89
CA LEU A 197 -25.66 0.61 -8.32
C LEU A 197 -24.75 1.21 -9.40
N LEU A 198 -24.56 0.56 -10.53
CA LEU A 198 -23.61 1.02 -11.56
C LEU A 198 -23.96 2.39 -12.15
N PRO A 199 -25.21 2.68 -12.60
CA PRO A 199 -25.56 3.99 -13.13
C PRO A 199 -25.38 5.11 -12.09
N GLU A 200 -25.72 4.83 -10.83
CA GLU A 200 -25.56 5.79 -9.71
C GLU A 200 -24.09 6.07 -9.45
N LEU A 201 -23.24 5.02 -9.42
CA LEU A 201 -21.80 5.17 -9.22
C LEU A 201 -21.14 5.96 -10.36
N VAL A 202 -21.44 5.64 -11.62
CA VAL A 202 -20.92 6.37 -12.78
C VAL A 202 -21.29 7.85 -12.69
N LYS A 203 -22.54 8.16 -12.35
CA LYS A 203 -23.01 9.53 -12.18
C LYS A 203 -22.32 10.22 -11.00
N ALA A 204 -22.24 9.56 -9.84
CA ALA A 204 -21.64 10.12 -8.63
C ALA A 204 -20.13 10.35 -8.76
N CYS A 205 -19.42 9.45 -9.44
CA CYS A 205 -17.97 9.54 -9.64
C CYS A 205 -17.56 10.41 -10.82
N GLY A 206 -18.47 10.71 -11.77
CA GLY A 206 -18.15 11.40 -13.01
C GLY A 206 -17.13 10.63 -13.88
N TYR A 207 -17.08 9.31 -13.75
CA TYR A 207 -16.12 8.44 -14.44
C TYR A 207 -16.83 7.29 -15.13
N SER A 208 -16.71 7.18 -16.46
CA SER A 208 -17.48 6.22 -17.27
C SER A 208 -16.90 4.81 -17.30
N LYS A 209 -15.61 4.63 -16.95
CA LYS A 209 -14.95 3.31 -17.00
C LYS A 209 -15.07 2.56 -15.67
N ILE A 210 -16.25 2.60 -15.06
CA ILE A 210 -16.58 1.82 -13.86
C ILE A 210 -17.30 0.55 -14.28
N ILE A 211 -16.86 -0.58 -13.73
CA ILE A 211 -17.49 -1.89 -13.87
C ILE A 211 -17.87 -2.35 -12.46
N PHE A 212 -19.14 -2.67 -12.24
CA PHE A 212 -19.58 -3.25 -10.98
C PHE A 212 -19.68 -4.77 -11.13
N LYS A 213 -18.99 -5.51 -10.27
CA LYS A 213 -19.00 -6.97 -10.25
C LYS A 213 -19.37 -7.47 -8.86
N GLU A 214 -20.36 -8.33 -8.83
CA GLU A 214 -20.74 -9.06 -7.62
C GLU A 214 -20.45 -10.55 -7.82
N LEU A 215 -19.81 -11.16 -6.84
CA LEU A 215 -19.56 -12.59 -6.76
C LEU A 215 -20.16 -13.13 -5.45
N VAL A 216 -20.57 -14.38 -5.48
CA VAL A 216 -21.02 -15.09 -4.28
C VAL A 216 -19.98 -16.13 -3.92
N ASP A 217 -19.36 -16.01 -2.77
CA ASP A 217 -18.33 -16.93 -2.27
C ASP A 217 -18.18 -16.80 -0.75
N GLU A 218 -18.00 -17.93 -0.08
CA GLU A 218 -17.72 -17.96 1.36
C GLU A 218 -16.26 -17.59 1.66
N GLN A 219 -15.36 -17.75 0.69
CA GLN A 219 -13.92 -17.46 0.81
C GLN A 219 -13.58 -16.18 0.05
N ILE A 220 -13.72 -15.05 0.74
CA ILE A 220 -13.57 -13.69 0.16
C ILE A 220 -12.19 -13.51 -0.49
N ASP A 221 -11.11 -13.90 0.20
CA ASP A 221 -9.72 -13.79 -0.26
C ASP A 221 -9.50 -14.57 -1.56
N SER A 222 -9.96 -15.82 -1.61
CA SER A 222 -9.83 -16.68 -2.80
C SER A 222 -10.65 -16.14 -3.98
N ALA A 223 -11.84 -15.58 -3.71
CA ALA A 223 -12.67 -14.98 -4.74
C ALA A 223 -12.02 -13.73 -5.35
N ILE A 224 -11.43 -12.86 -4.51
CA ILE A 224 -10.67 -11.69 -4.95
C ILE A 224 -9.49 -12.12 -5.83
N ASP A 225 -8.68 -13.09 -5.37
CA ASP A 225 -7.52 -13.60 -6.11
C ASP A 225 -7.91 -14.18 -7.48
N ARG A 226 -9.01 -14.94 -7.55
CA ARG A 226 -9.50 -15.48 -8.82
C ARG A 226 -9.89 -14.35 -9.77
N TYR A 227 -10.62 -13.36 -9.26
CA TYR A 227 -11.07 -12.24 -10.08
C TYR A 227 -9.92 -11.38 -10.59
N ILE A 228 -8.92 -11.09 -9.74
CA ILE A 228 -7.69 -10.38 -10.14
C ILE A 228 -7.01 -11.09 -11.31
N LYS A 229 -6.86 -12.42 -11.23
CA LYS A 229 -6.24 -13.23 -12.29
C LYS A 229 -7.10 -13.29 -13.54
N GLU A 230 -8.43 -13.44 -13.40
CA GLU A 230 -9.39 -13.51 -14.52
C GLU A 230 -9.30 -12.26 -15.40
N ILE A 231 -9.25 -11.09 -14.80
CA ILE A 231 -9.21 -9.82 -15.55
C ILE A 231 -7.80 -9.30 -15.78
N ASP A 232 -6.74 -9.99 -15.33
CA ASP A 232 -5.36 -9.53 -15.36
C ASP A 232 -5.25 -8.10 -14.78
N ALA A 233 -5.69 -7.93 -13.53
CA ALA A 233 -5.68 -6.64 -12.83
C ALA A 233 -4.24 -6.18 -12.51
N ASP A 234 -4.04 -4.87 -12.45
CA ASP A 234 -2.73 -4.26 -12.16
C ASP A 234 -2.63 -3.77 -10.71
N LEU A 235 -3.75 -3.57 -10.04
CA LEU A 235 -3.83 -3.05 -8.67
C LEU A 235 -5.07 -3.60 -7.98
N LEU A 236 -4.90 -4.06 -6.73
CA LEU A 236 -6.00 -4.25 -5.80
C LEU A 236 -6.06 -3.08 -4.84
N SER A 237 -7.25 -2.56 -4.58
CA SER A 237 -7.47 -1.53 -3.58
C SER A 237 -8.59 -1.89 -2.63
N MET A 238 -8.47 -1.42 -1.37
CA MET A 238 -9.49 -1.60 -0.36
C MET A 238 -9.40 -0.56 0.75
N PHE A 239 -10.55 -0.30 1.40
CA PHE A 239 -10.66 0.59 2.54
C PHE A 239 -10.80 -0.24 3.81
N THR A 240 -9.91 -0.02 4.79
CA THR A 240 -9.85 -0.82 6.00
C THR A 240 -10.62 -0.18 7.16
N HIS A 241 -11.41 -0.98 7.89
CA HIS A 241 -11.85 -0.66 9.24
C HIS A 241 -10.86 -1.28 10.23
N LYS A 242 -10.41 -0.54 11.23
CA LYS A 242 -9.27 -0.82 12.14
C LYS A 242 -9.05 -2.27 12.63
N LEU A 243 -10.06 -3.11 12.72
CA LEU A 243 -9.93 -4.51 13.17
C LEU A 243 -10.64 -5.50 12.24
N ASP A 244 -11.81 -5.15 11.70
CA ASP A 244 -12.64 -6.06 10.90
C ASP A 244 -12.01 -6.46 9.56
N PHE A 245 -11.14 -5.61 9.00
CA PHE A 245 -10.50 -5.87 7.72
C PHE A 245 -9.53 -7.03 7.78
N TYR A 246 -8.68 -7.06 8.81
CA TYR A 246 -7.74 -8.15 9.01
C TYR A 246 -8.43 -9.46 9.34
N GLU A 247 -9.51 -9.41 10.14
CA GLU A 247 -10.30 -10.59 10.46
C GLU A 247 -11.05 -11.16 9.26
N LYS A 248 -11.53 -10.32 8.34
CA LYS A 248 -12.25 -10.77 7.14
C LYS A 248 -11.34 -11.30 6.04
N LEU A 249 -10.16 -10.70 5.84
CA LEU A 249 -9.21 -11.14 4.80
C LEU A 249 -8.27 -12.25 5.28
N PHE A 250 -7.98 -12.30 6.59
CA PHE A 250 -6.92 -13.14 7.12
C PHE A 250 -7.40 -14.12 8.21
N GLY A 251 -8.70 -14.10 8.54
CA GLY A 251 -9.31 -14.93 9.57
C GLY A 251 -8.97 -14.49 11.00
N LYS A 252 -9.74 -14.99 12.00
CA LYS A 252 -9.69 -14.58 13.44
C LYS A 252 -8.39 -14.88 14.20
N SER A 253 -7.34 -15.36 13.55
CA SER A 253 -6.08 -15.75 14.19
C SER A 253 -5.01 -14.69 14.01
N VAL A 254 -4.83 -13.80 14.97
CA VAL A 254 -3.81 -12.75 15.05
C VAL A 254 -2.36 -13.28 15.01
N THR A 255 -2.16 -14.60 15.15
CA THR A 255 -0.85 -15.25 15.20
C THR A 255 -0.45 -16.00 13.91
N ARG A 256 -1.31 -16.04 12.90
CA ARG A 256 -0.91 -16.55 11.58
C ARG A 256 -0.47 -15.39 10.73
N GLU A 257 0.79 -15.42 10.29
CA GLU A 257 1.38 -14.54 9.29
C GLU A 257 0.37 -14.27 8.18
N MET A 258 0.03 -12.99 8.04
CA MET A 258 -1.02 -12.53 7.13
C MET A 258 -0.61 -12.84 5.69
N ALA A 259 -1.11 -13.94 5.15
CA ALA A 259 -0.84 -14.35 3.78
C ALA A 259 -1.85 -13.69 2.85
N PHE A 260 -1.45 -12.58 2.25
CA PHE A 260 -2.18 -12.01 1.13
C PHE A 260 -1.64 -12.63 -0.15
N HIS A 261 -2.51 -13.30 -0.90
CA HIS A 261 -2.12 -14.09 -2.06
C HIS A 261 -2.08 -13.31 -3.38
N SER A 262 -2.11 -11.99 -3.34
CA SER A 262 -2.15 -11.20 -4.56
C SER A 262 -0.81 -11.13 -5.28
N SER A 263 -0.82 -11.36 -6.57
CA SER A 263 0.31 -11.13 -7.47
C SER A 263 0.46 -9.66 -7.89
N VAL A 264 -0.46 -8.80 -7.46
CA VAL A 264 -0.50 -7.37 -7.77
C VAL A 264 -0.34 -6.54 -6.50
N PRO A 265 0.11 -5.28 -6.58
CA PRO A 265 0.18 -4.39 -5.43
C PRO A 265 -1.16 -4.19 -4.76
N LEU A 266 -1.12 -3.99 -3.44
CA LEU A 266 -2.29 -3.66 -2.62
C LEU A 266 -2.23 -2.20 -2.17
N LEU A 267 -3.21 -1.40 -2.57
CA LEU A 267 -3.42 -0.04 -2.08
C LEU A 267 -4.48 -0.06 -0.96
N ALA A 268 -4.05 0.18 0.26
CA ALA A 268 -4.91 0.20 1.44
C ALA A 268 -5.16 1.64 1.92
N PHE A 269 -6.44 1.96 2.16
CA PHE A 269 -6.87 3.21 2.77
C PHE A 269 -7.38 2.94 4.18
N ASN A 270 -6.98 3.76 5.14
CA ASN A 270 -7.54 3.70 6.49
C ASN A 270 -8.86 4.49 6.55
N LYS A 271 -9.94 3.84 6.96
CA LYS A 271 -11.29 4.45 7.02
C LYS A 271 -11.51 5.45 8.18
N THR A 272 -10.53 5.67 9.03
CA THR A 272 -10.67 6.60 10.16
C THR A 272 -10.55 8.06 9.77
N ASN A 273 -10.05 8.35 8.58
CA ASN A 273 -9.99 9.70 8.05
C ASN A 273 -11.22 9.93 7.17
N GLU A 274 -12.13 10.74 7.64
CA GLU A 274 -13.18 11.31 6.78
C GLU A 274 -12.47 12.19 5.73
N LEU A 275 -12.59 11.77 4.47
CA LEU A 275 -12.15 12.56 3.32
C LEU A 275 -13.13 13.70 3.07
#